data_5b25cc8648d6eaa179a23135c41526d8
#
_entry.id   5b25cc8648d6eaa179a23135c41526d8
#
_cell.length_a   1.000
_cell.length_b   1.000
_cell.length_c   1.000
_cell.angle_alpha   90.00
_cell.angle_beta   90.00
_cell.angle_gamma   90.00
#
_symmetry.space_group_name_H-M   'P 1'
#
loop_
_entity.id
_entity.type
_entity.pdbx_description
1 polymer ?
#
loop_
_entity_poly.entity_id
_entity_poly.type
_entity_poly.pdbx_seq_one_letter_code
_entity_poly.pdbx_strand_id
1 'polypeptide(L)'
;KAVALLFLLSPAVSYAGLFDSTPALKCGNDNAVTAAKEWIYNEALGRLQQDYIKAPSTLFFDIPQTQYEQQLRAIPVQFSDVITQNPQSENANLRICSATVAMGIPQSLFKVIKYLPDTLLYISQGNGQVINNTVTWKEVNYNIQLADNNKDIVVTPVKKTDKLAWSIYVMARMTVSGDNLIKKKK
;
A
#
# COMPACT_ATOMS: atom_id res chain seq x y z
N LYS A 1 39.78 -64.85 -37.34
CA LYS A 1 39.43 -64.32 -36.00
C LYS A 1 39.04 -62.89 -36.21
N ALA A 2 37.70 -62.62 -36.20
CA ALA A 2 37.12 -61.29 -36.31
C ALA A 2 36.79 -60.78 -34.89
N VAL A 3 37.30 -59.60 -34.57
CA VAL A 3 36.97 -58.89 -33.31
C VAL A 3 35.92 -57.85 -33.64
N ALA A 4 34.72 -58.08 -33.14
CA ALA A 4 33.62 -57.12 -33.25
C ALA A 4 33.78 -56.08 -32.15
N LEU A 5 33.90 -54.82 -32.55
CA LEU A 5 33.94 -53.66 -31.64
C LEU A 5 32.49 -53.22 -31.44
N LEU A 6 31.94 -53.46 -30.24
CA LEU A 6 30.65 -52.93 -29.82
C LEU A 6 30.83 -51.47 -29.40
N PHE A 7 30.29 -50.55 -30.19
CA PHE A 7 30.13 -49.17 -29.77
C PHE A 7 28.91 -49.08 -28.86
N LEU A 8 29.12 -48.85 -27.58
CA LEU A 8 28.08 -48.47 -26.63
C LEU A 8 27.71 -46.99 -26.86
N LEU A 9 26.58 -46.79 -27.54
CA LEU A 9 25.92 -45.48 -27.60
C LEU A 9 25.29 -45.18 -26.24
N SER A 10 25.95 -44.36 -25.44
CA SER A 10 25.37 -43.79 -24.24
C SER A 10 24.33 -42.72 -24.64
N PRO A 11 23.08 -42.80 -24.20
CA PRO A 11 22.14 -41.71 -24.41
C PRO A 11 22.58 -40.52 -23.57
N ALA A 12 22.93 -39.41 -24.21
CA ALA A 12 23.10 -38.13 -23.55
C ALA A 12 21.75 -37.70 -23.00
N VAL A 13 21.52 -37.91 -21.70
CA VAL A 13 20.38 -37.33 -20.99
C VAL A 13 20.67 -35.85 -20.90
N SER A 14 20.07 -35.08 -21.82
CA SER A 14 20.01 -33.63 -21.70
C SER A 14 19.14 -33.29 -20.49
N TYR A 15 19.77 -32.99 -19.36
CA TYR A 15 19.09 -32.27 -18.28
C TYR A 15 18.76 -30.89 -18.83
N ALA A 16 17.54 -30.75 -19.38
CA ALA A 16 16.92 -29.47 -19.54
C ALA A 16 16.82 -28.90 -18.12
N GLY A 17 17.71 -27.97 -17.79
CA GLY A 17 17.67 -27.27 -16.52
C GLY A 17 16.28 -26.73 -16.33
N LEU A 18 15.68 -27.12 -15.23
CA LEU A 18 14.55 -26.39 -14.66
C LEU A 18 15.07 -24.97 -14.45
N PHE A 19 14.89 -24.14 -15.47
CA PHE A 19 15.00 -22.70 -15.28
C PHE A 19 13.94 -22.36 -14.25
N ASP A 20 14.38 -22.11 -13.03
CA ASP A 20 13.60 -21.42 -12.02
C ASP A 20 13.18 -20.10 -12.66
N SER A 21 12.03 -20.12 -13.32
CA SER A 21 11.42 -18.93 -13.85
C SER A 21 10.97 -18.14 -12.62
N THR A 22 11.82 -17.23 -12.17
CA THR A 22 11.44 -16.24 -11.17
C THR A 22 10.08 -15.69 -11.59
N PRO A 23 9.02 -15.83 -10.78
CA PRO A 23 7.69 -15.40 -11.18
C PRO A 23 7.76 -13.97 -11.67
N ALA A 24 7.32 -13.73 -12.90
CA ALA A 24 7.37 -12.39 -13.48
C ALA A 24 6.72 -11.39 -12.50
N LEU A 25 7.44 -10.34 -12.17
CA LEU A 25 6.91 -9.27 -11.29
C LEU A 25 5.63 -8.72 -11.89
N LYS A 26 4.51 -8.85 -11.16
CA LYS A 26 3.18 -8.37 -11.55
C LYS A 26 2.57 -7.52 -10.45
N CYS A 27 1.91 -6.44 -10.82
CA CYS A 27 1.27 -5.51 -9.87
C CYS A 27 0.18 -6.17 -9.02
N GLY A 28 -0.55 -7.14 -9.57
CA GLY A 28 -1.61 -7.87 -8.87
C GLY A 28 -1.13 -9.08 -8.05
N ASN A 29 0.18 -9.31 -7.93
CA ASN A 29 0.72 -10.33 -7.04
C ASN A 29 0.48 -9.92 -5.57
N ASP A 30 0.15 -10.87 -4.70
CA ASP A 30 -0.15 -10.61 -3.28
C ASP A 30 0.99 -9.89 -2.57
N ASN A 31 2.25 -10.24 -2.86
CA ASN A 31 3.42 -9.57 -2.29
C ASN A 31 3.51 -8.11 -2.75
N ALA A 32 3.19 -7.81 -4.02
CA ALA A 32 3.21 -6.45 -4.55
C ALA A 32 2.08 -5.61 -3.94
N VAL A 33 0.89 -6.16 -3.82
CA VAL A 33 -0.25 -5.50 -3.17
C VAL A 33 0.04 -5.27 -1.68
N THR A 34 0.63 -6.24 -0.99
CA THR A 34 1.03 -6.12 0.41
C THR A 34 2.08 -5.02 0.58
N ALA A 35 3.12 -5.01 -0.26
CA ALA A 35 4.14 -3.96 -0.23
C ALA A 35 3.54 -2.55 -0.47
N ALA A 36 2.57 -2.44 -1.39
CA ALA A 36 1.87 -1.17 -1.65
C ALA A 36 1.04 -0.70 -0.45
N LYS A 37 0.35 -1.61 0.25
CA LYS A 37 -0.38 -1.30 1.50
C LYS A 37 0.57 -0.85 2.59
N GLU A 38 1.65 -1.59 2.83
CA GLU A 38 2.64 -1.25 3.85
C GLU A 38 3.31 0.08 3.57
N TRP A 39 3.57 0.39 2.31
CA TRP A 39 4.08 1.70 1.93
C TRP A 39 3.13 2.83 2.36
N ILE A 40 1.81 2.70 2.09
CA ILE A 40 0.81 3.71 2.48
C ILE A 40 0.78 3.88 4.01
N TYR A 41 0.78 2.78 4.78
CA TYR A 41 0.78 2.82 6.24
C TYR A 41 2.05 3.46 6.80
N ASN A 42 3.22 3.13 6.25
CA ASN A 42 4.49 3.67 6.73
C ASN A 42 4.64 5.16 6.44
N GLU A 43 4.17 5.63 5.28
CA GLU A 43 4.13 7.06 4.95
C GLU A 43 3.19 7.82 5.90
N ALA A 44 2.01 7.26 6.18
CA ALA A 44 1.06 7.83 7.12
C ALA A 44 1.61 7.87 8.55
N LEU A 45 2.31 6.82 8.98
CA LEU A 45 2.98 6.71 10.27
C LEU A 45 4.09 7.75 10.42
N GLY A 46 4.92 7.92 9.39
CA GLY A 46 5.97 8.94 9.38
C GLY A 46 5.41 10.36 9.58
N ARG A 47 4.28 10.68 8.94
CA ARG A 47 3.57 11.95 9.13
C ARG A 47 3.06 12.10 10.56
N LEU A 48 2.41 11.07 11.08
CA LEU A 48 1.90 11.06 12.44
C LEU A 48 3.01 11.33 13.45
N GLN A 49 4.13 10.65 13.33
CA GLN A 49 5.29 10.82 14.22
C GLN A 49 5.87 12.23 14.16
N GLN A 50 6.04 12.78 12.95
CA GLN A 50 6.54 14.14 12.76
C GLN A 50 5.62 15.20 13.39
N ASP A 51 4.32 15.08 13.18
CA ASP A 51 3.35 16.04 13.71
C ASP A 51 3.15 15.88 15.22
N TYR A 52 3.24 14.66 15.75
CA TYR A 52 3.15 14.39 17.17
C TYR A 52 4.31 15.06 17.95
N ILE A 53 5.52 14.97 17.42
CA ILE A 53 6.70 15.63 18.02
C ILE A 53 6.53 17.17 18.03
N LYS A 54 5.95 17.74 16.95
CA LYS A 54 5.80 19.20 16.81
C LYS A 54 4.70 19.79 17.68
N ALA A 55 3.60 19.08 17.88
CA ALA A 55 2.39 19.63 18.47
C ALA A 55 1.57 18.60 19.28
N PRO A 56 2.15 17.95 20.31
CA PRO A 56 1.48 16.86 21.02
C PRO A 56 0.20 17.33 21.72
N SER A 57 0.20 18.50 22.35
CA SER A 57 -0.96 19.01 23.10
C SER A 57 -2.02 19.63 22.20
N THR A 58 -1.63 20.32 21.12
CA THR A 58 -2.57 21.08 20.27
C THR A 58 -3.27 20.24 19.24
N LEU A 59 -2.56 19.29 18.62
CA LEU A 59 -3.09 18.42 17.58
C LEU A 59 -3.51 17.05 18.11
N PHE A 60 -2.89 16.59 19.20
CA PHE A 60 -3.06 15.22 19.70
C PHE A 60 -3.61 15.16 21.13
N PHE A 61 -3.86 16.32 21.77
CA PHE A 61 -4.51 16.44 23.08
C PHE A 61 -3.83 15.62 24.20
N ASP A 62 -2.50 15.49 24.13
CA ASP A 62 -1.68 14.70 25.05
C ASP A 62 -2.10 13.20 25.13
N ILE A 63 -2.84 12.72 24.15
CA ILE A 63 -3.15 11.30 24.03
C ILE A 63 -1.89 10.56 23.55
N PRO A 64 -1.54 9.40 24.13
CA PRO A 64 -0.33 8.66 23.76
C PRO A 64 -0.24 8.36 22.25
N GLN A 65 0.93 8.58 21.67
CA GLN A 65 1.19 8.35 20.23
C GLN A 65 0.79 6.94 19.79
N THR A 66 1.02 5.94 20.64
CA THR A 66 0.69 4.54 20.37
C THR A 66 -0.78 4.30 20.05
N GLN A 67 -1.71 5.09 20.61
CA GLN A 67 -3.14 4.97 20.31
C GLN A 67 -3.45 5.41 18.87
N TYR A 68 -2.79 6.45 18.39
CA TYR A 68 -2.91 6.90 17.01
C TYR A 68 -2.30 5.90 16.03
N GLU A 69 -1.15 5.34 16.36
CA GLU A 69 -0.48 4.30 15.56
C GLU A 69 -1.33 3.04 15.42
N GLN A 70 -1.92 2.57 16.52
CA GLN A 70 -2.84 1.44 16.51
C GLN A 70 -4.08 1.72 15.65
N GLN A 71 -4.69 2.90 15.81
CA GLN A 71 -5.84 3.28 15.01
C GLN A 71 -5.49 3.40 13.52
N LEU A 72 -4.31 3.93 13.19
CA LEU A 72 -3.81 4.04 11.83
C LEU A 72 -3.71 2.66 11.16
N ARG A 73 -3.13 1.69 11.83
CA ARG A 73 -3.01 0.29 11.35
C ARG A 73 -4.36 -0.45 11.31
N ALA A 74 -5.34 -0.02 12.08
CA ALA A 74 -6.68 -0.61 12.09
C ALA A 74 -7.57 -0.16 10.91
N ILE A 75 -7.20 0.89 10.18
CA ILE A 75 -7.96 1.35 9.01
C ILE A 75 -7.74 0.38 7.86
N PRO A 76 -8.77 -0.32 7.36
CA PRO A 76 -8.60 -1.29 6.28
C PRO A 76 -8.31 -0.58 4.96
N VAL A 77 -7.27 -1.06 4.25
CA VAL A 77 -6.91 -0.63 2.89
C VAL A 77 -7.09 -1.81 1.94
N GLN A 78 -7.84 -1.60 0.88
CA GLN A 78 -8.12 -2.60 -0.15
C GLN A 78 -7.68 -2.09 -1.51
N PHE A 79 -7.05 -2.98 -2.28
CA PHE A 79 -6.69 -2.75 -3.68
C PHE A 79 -7.58 -3.63 -4.55
N SER A 80 -8.16 -3.05 -5.57
CA SER A 80 -8.90 -3.75 -6.64
C SER A 80 -8.50 -3.21 -8.01
N ASP A 81 -8.92 -3.89 -9.06
CA ASP A 81 -8.66 -3.50 -10.45
C ASP A 81 -7.17 -3.23 -10.71
N VAL A 82 -6.31 -4.09 -10.14
CA VAL A 82 -4.85 -3.90 -10.22
C VAL A 82 -4.36 -4.29 -11.61
N ILE A 83 -3.78 -3.31 -12.32
CA ILE A 83 -3.32 -3.46 -13.69
C ILE A 83 -1.82 -3.17 -13.78
N THR A 84 -1.09 -4.02 -14.51
CA THR A 84 0.30 -3.75 -14.92
C THR A 84 0.25 -3.01 -16.25
N GLN A 85 0.68 -1.74 -16.28
CA GLN A 85 0.61 -0.88 -17.45
C GLN A 85 1.75 -1.13 -18.45
N ASN A 86 2.89 -1.68 -18.00
CA ASN A 86 4.07 -1.97 -18.84
C ASN A 86 4.50 -3.45 -18.77
N PRO A 87 3.64 -4.41 -19.13
CA PRO A 87 3.94 -5.84 -18.95
C PRO A 87 5.13 -6.33 -19.77
N GLN A 88 5.47 -5.63 -20.87
CA GLN A 88 6.56 -5.97 -21.79
C GLN A 88 7.78 -5.04 -21.62
N SER A 89 7.94 -4.38 -20.48
CA SER A 89 9.11 -3.54 -20.23
C SER A 89 10.40 -4.35 -20.33
N GLU A 90 11.40 -3.79 -21.01
CA GLU A 90 12.76 -4.36 -21.07
C GLU A 90 13.39 -4.50 -19.67
N ASN A 91 13.04 -3.60 -18.77
CA ASN A 91 13.39 -3.75 -17.36
C ASN A 91 12.43 -4.72 -16.67
N ALA A 92 12.81 -5.99 -16.59
CA ALA A 92 12.03 -7.04 -15.97
C ALA A 92 11.74 -6.78 -14.47
N ASN A 93 12.58 -5.97 -13.82
CA ASN A 93 12.51 -5.69 -12.39
C ASN A 93 11.65 -4.48 -12.02
N LEU A 94 11.14 -3.72 -13.00
CA LEU A 94 10.31 -2.54 -12.77
C LEU A 94 8.94 -2.71 -13.44
N ARG A 95 7.87 -2.47 -12.68
CA ARG A 95 6.50 -2.42 -13.22
C ARG A 95 5.80 -1.13 -12.81
N ILE A 96 5.07 -0.57 -13.75
CA ILE A 96 4.15 0.56 -13.54
C ILE A 96 2.78 -0.04 -13.27
N CYS A 97 2.20 0.31 -12.14
CA CYS A 97 0.94 -0.22 -11.64
C CYS A 97 -0.13 0.86 -11.62
N SER A 98 -1.36 0.46 -11.84
CA SER A 98 -2.56 1.24 -11.59
C SER A 98 -3.56 0.39 -10.80
N ALA A 99 -4.27 0.99 -9.85
CA ALA A 99 -5.25 0.30 -9.04
C ALA A 99 -6.39 1.22 -8.59
N THR A 100 -7.51 0.63 -8.23
CA THR A 100 -8.52 1.25 -7.38
C THR A 100 -8.15 0.97 -5.93
N VAL A 101 -8.06 2.02 -5.09
CA VAL A 101 -7.74 1.90 -3.66
C VAL A 101 -8.92 2.38 -2.84
N ALA A 102 -9.42 1.54 -1.94
CA ALA A 102 -10.51 1.85 -1.03
C ALA A 102 -10.03 1.76 0.42
N MET A 103 -10.44 2.72 1.26
CA MET A 103 -10.13 2.78 2.68
C MET A 103 -11.41 2.85 3.48
N GLY A 104 -11.57 1.95 4.47
CA GLY A 104 -12.72 1.96 5.36
C GLY A 104 -12.70 3.16 6.32
N ILE A 105 -13.82 3.87 6.41
CA ILE A 105 -13.99 4.97 7.39
C ILE A 105 -14.34 4.33 8.74
N PRO A 106 -13.55 4.55 9.81
CA PRO A 106 -13.86 4.03 11.13
C PRO A 106 -15.25 4.46 11.62
N GLN A 107 -16.01 3.54 12.20
CA GLN A 107 -17.37 3.82 12.65
C GLN A 107 -17.45 4.99 13.65
N SER A 108 -16.47 5.10 14.54
CA SER A 108 -16.38 6.21 15.51
C SER A 108 -16.14 7.56 14.85
N LEU A 109 -15.55 7.59 13.65
CA LEU A 109 -15.32 8.84 12.92
C LEU A 109 -16.63 9.49 12.41
N PHE A 110 -17.68 8.71 12.20
CA PHE A 110 -18.98 9.30 11.78
C PHE A 110 -19.57 10.27 12.82
N LYS A 111 -19.30 10.03 14.10
CA LYS A 111 -19.65 11.00 15.14
C LYS A 111 -18.93 12.33 14.92
N VAL A 112 -17.64 12.29 14.60
CA VAL A 112 -16.83 13.49 14.32
C VAL A 112 -17.34 14.19 13.06
N ILE A 113 -17.58 13.44 11.99
CA ILE A 113 -18.09 13.97 10.71
C ILE A 113 -19.41 14.70 10.90
N LYS A 114 -20.31 14.19 11.74
CA LYS A 114 -21.59 14.86 12.05
C LYS A 114 -21.39 16.26 12.64
N TYR A 115 -20.38 16.47 13.48
CA TYR A 115 -20.11 17.77 14.12
C TYR A 115 -19.10 18.63 13.33
N LEU A 116 -18.23 17.98 12.55
CA LEU A 116 -17.17 18.56 11.75
C LEU A 116 -17.26 18.01 10.31
N PRO A 117 -18.25 18.45 9.51
CA PRO A 117 -18.50 17.88 8.18
C PRO A 117 -17.33 18.06 7.22
N ASP A 118 -16.50 19.09 7.39
CA ASP A 118 -15.29 19.30 6.58
C ASP A 118 -14.27 18.15 6.71
N THR A 119 -14.42 17.29 7.74
CA THR A 119 -13.62 16.07 7.88
C THR A 119 -13.66 15.22 6.61
N LEU A 120 -14.81 15.15 5.93
CA LEU A 120 -14.94 14.41 4.67
C LEU A 120 -14.03 14.98 3.57
N LEU A 121 -13.86 16.29 3.49
CA LEU A 121 -12.95 16.92 2.53
C LEU A 121 -11.49 16.55 2.81
N TYR A 122 -11.11 16.49 4.09
CA TYR A 122 -9.75 16.12 4.48
C TYR A 122 -9.41 14.66 4.18
N ILE A 123 -10.36 13.73 4.40
CA ILE A 123 -10.13 12.31 4.15
C ILE A 123 -10.31 11.90 2.69
N SER A 124 -10.96 12.74 1.86
CA SER A 124 -11.21 12.47 0.43
C SER A 124 -10.31 13.27 -0.52
N GLN A 125 -9.23 13.88 -0.02
CA GLN A 125 -8.31 14.64 -0.86
C GLN A 125 -7.82 13.84 -2.07
N GLY A 126 -7.49 14.53 -3.15
CA GLY A 126 -6.97 13.89 -4.37
C GLY A 126 -8.01 13.11 -5.17
N ASN A 127 -9.25 13.59 -5.16
CA ASN A 127 -10.40 13.00 -5.87
C ASN A 127 -10.90 11.67 -5.26
N GLY A 128 -10.69 11.46 -3.96
CA GLY A 128 -11.33 10.36 -3.24
C GLY A 128 -12.85 10.52 -3.23
N GLN A 129 -13.58 9.47 -3.53
CA GLN A 129 -15.04 9.45 -3.49
C GLN A 129 -15.50 8.70 -2.24
N VAL A 130 -16.39 9.30 -1.47
CA VAL A 130 -16.99 8.65 -0.31
C VAL A 130 -18.22 7.87 -0.74
N ILE A 131 -18.14 6.53 -0.63
CA ILE A 131 -19.21 5.60 -1.01
C ILE A 131 -19.33 4.55 0.10
N ASN A 132 -20.51 4.35 0.64
CA ASN A 132 -20.80 3.26 1.60
C ASN A 132 -19.74 3.08 2.70
N ASN A 133 -19.43 4.13 3.44
CA ASN A 133 -18.45 4.10 4.52
C ASN A 133 -16.99 3.80 4.08
N THR A 134 -16.69 4.00 2.82
CA THR A 134 -15.32 3.94 2.30
C THR A 134 -14.96 5.22 1.56
N VAL A 135 -13.68 5.56 1.55
CA VAL A 135 -13.13 6.54 0.61
C VAL A 135 -12.40 5.77 -0.47
N THR A 136 -12.73 6.01 -1.73
CA THR A 136 -12.22 5.26 -2.88
C THR A 136 -11.54 6.18 -3.88
N TRP A 137 -10.34 5.83 -4.28
CA TRP A 137 -9.58 6.49 -5.36
C TRP A 137 -9.42 5.53 -6.52
N LYS A 138 -9.75 5.99 -7.72
CA LYS A 138 -9.50 5.26 -8.96
C LYS A 138 -8.18 5.71 -9.59
N GLU A 139 -7.59 4.82 -10.39
CA GLU A 139 -6.38 5.10 -11.17
C GLU A 139 -5.21 5.61 -10.31
N VAL A 140 -5.03 4.98 -9.16
CA VAL A 140 -3.87 5.23 -8.31
C VAL A 140 -2.65 4.58 -8.95
N ASN A 141 -1.69 5.40 -9.36
CA ASN A 141 -0.48 4.94 -10.03
C ASN A 141 0.68 4.82 -9.04
N TYR A 142 1.41 3.72 -9.12
CA TYR A 142 2.62 3.45 -8.34
C TYR A 142 3.56 2.53 -9.12
N ASN A 143 4.83 2.57 -8.79
CA ASN A 143 5.81 1.66 -9.34
C ASN A 143 6.17 0.60 -8.32
N ILE A 144 6.40 -0.62 -8.77
CA ILE A 144 7.01 -1.67 -7.98
C ILE A 144 8.31 -2.11 -8.62
N GLN A 145 9.28 -2.44 -7.81
CA GLN A 145 10.60 -2.91 -8.23
C GLN A 145 11.06 -4.02 -7.30
N LEU A 146 11.74 -5.03 -7.86
CA LEU A 146 12.49 -5.97 -7.03
C LEU A 146 13.70 -5.26 -6.43
N ALA A 147 13.92 -5.47 -5.14
CA ALA A 147 15.14 -5.05 -4.47
C ALA A 147 16.35 -5.87 -4.98
N ASP A 148 17.56 -5.43 -4.64
CA ASP A 148 18.81 -6.09 -5.08
C ASP A 148 18.91 -7.55 -4.64
N ASN A 149 18.19 -7.94 -3.58
CA ASN A 149 18.09 -9.32 -3.13
C ASN A 149 17.15 -10.21 -3.99
N ASN A 150 16.47 -9.64 -4.99
CA ASN A 150 15.49 -10.28 -5.88
C ASN A 150 14.30 -10.96 -5.15
N LYS A 151 14.03 -10.60 -3.90
CA LYS A 151 12.95 -11.17 -3.08
C LYS A 151 11.96 -10.11 -2.63
N ASP A 152 12.48 -8.99 -2.12
CA ASP A 152 11.66 -7.93 -1.59
C ASP A 152 11.15 -7.01 -2.69
N ILE A 153 9.95 -6.48 -2.50
CA ILE A 153 9.34 -5.53 -3.42
C ILE A 153 9.43 -4.13 -2.82
N VAL A 154 10.07 -3.24 -3.54
CA VAL A 154 10.12 -1.81 -3.24
C VAL A 154 9.01 -1.11 -4.00
N VAL A 155 8.23 -0.30 -3.29
CA VAL A 155 7.18 0.54 -3.88
C VAL A 155 7.66 1.97 -3.96
N THR A 156 7.59 2.55 -5.15
CA THR A 156 7.88 3.97 -5.37
C THR A 156 6.59 4.69 -5.76
N PRO A 157 6.17 5.68 -4.96
CA PRO A 157 4.96 6.44 -5.25
C PRO A 157 5.10 7.24 -6.55
N VAL A 158 4.01 7.33 -7.29
CA VAL A 158 3.83 8.27 -8.37
C VAL A 158 2.89 9.38 -7.88
N LYS A 159 2.73 10.47 -8.61
CA LYS A 159 1.89 11.62 -8.22
C LYS A 159 0.53 11.18 -7.64
N LYS A 160 0.11 11.79 -6.54
CA LYS A 160 -1.15 11.63 -5.79
C LYS A 160 -1.18 10.52 -4.72
N THR A 161 -0.21 9.65 -4.63
CA THR A 161 -0.20 8.60 -3.59
C THR A 161 0.02 9.17 -2.19
N ASP A 162 0.61 10.36 -2.07
CA ASP A 162 0.70 11.13 -0.82
C ASP A 162 -0.67 11.42 -0.18
N LYS A 163 -1.73 11.52 -1.00
CA LYS A 163 -3.11 11.74 -0.53
C LYS A 163 -3.71 10.53 0.18
N LEU A 164 -3.31 9.32 -0.23
CA LEU A 164 -3.72 8.09 0.44
C LEU A 164 -3.17 8.02 1.87
N ALA A 165 -1.88 8.27 2.03
CA ALA A 165 -1.23 8.32 3.34
C ALA A 165 -1.81 9.44 4.22
N TRP A 166 -2.08 10.61 3.63
CA TRP A 166 -2.76 11.70 4.31
C TRP A 166 -4.14 11.30 4.81
N SER A 167 -4.94 10.63 3.99
CA SER A 167 -6.28 10.19 4.36
C SER A 167 -6.26 9.26 5.58
N ILE A 168 -5.39 8.24 5.59
CA ILE A 168 -5.23 7.33 6.74
C ILE A 168 -4.80 8.11 7.98
N TYR A 169 -3.80 8.98 7.85
CA TYR A 169 -3.33 9.81 8.96
C TYR A 169 -4.45 10.66 9.57
N VAL A 170 -5.23 11.36 8.72
CA VAL A 170 -6.35 12.19 9.19
C VAL A 170 -7.44 11.35 9.83
N MET A 171 -7.81 10.21 9.22
CA MET A 171 -8.81 9.32 9.80
C MET A 171 -8.39 8.80 11.18
N ALA A 172 -7.15 8.36 11.33
CA ALA A 172 -6.61 7.88 12.61
C ALA A 172 -6.62 8.99 13.66
N ARG A 173 -6.09 10.17 13.33
CA ARG A 173 -6.03 11.32 14.24
C ARG A 173 -7.42 11.75 14.68
N MET A 174 -8.34 11.95 13.74
CA MET A 174 -9.69 12.42 14.07
C MET A 174 -10.54 11.37 14.79
N THR A 175 -10.28 10.08 14.56
CA THR A 175 -10.92 9.00 15.30
C THR A 175 -10.52 9.02 16.77
N VAL A 176 -9.23 9.10 17.06
CA VAL A 176 -8.70 9.09 18.44
C VAL A 176 -8.99 10.40 19.18
N SER A 177 -8.84 11.54 18.50
CA SER A 177 -9.06 12.86 19.11
C SER A 177 -10.52 13.34 19.05
N GLY A 178 -11.44 12.56 18.51
CA GLY A 178 -12.78 13.00 18.11
C GLY A 178 -13.58 13.70 19.21
N ASP A 179 -13.62 13.14 20.40
CA ASP A 179 -14.39 13.74 21.51
C ASP A 179 -13.77 15.08 21.97
N ASN A 180 -12.46 15.22 21.96
CA ASN A 180 -11.77 16.46 22.29
C ASN A 180 -12.02 17.54 21.23
N LEU A 181 -12.00 17.16 19.94
CA LEU A 181 -12.31 18.06 18.83
C LEU A 181 -13.73 18.59 18.91
N ILE A 182 -14.71 17.73 19.23
CA ILE A 182 -16.11 18.12 19.38
C ILE A 182 -16.30 19.09 20.57
N LYS A 183 -15.65 18.81 21.71
CA LYS A 183 -15.71 19.68 22.90
C LYS A 183 -15.11 21.06 22.63
N LYS A 184 -14.03 21.16 21.88
CA LYS A 184 -13.37 22.44 21.55
C LYS A 184 -14.20 23.33 20.64
N LYS A 185 -15.16 22.77 19.89
CA LYS A 185 -16.05 23.52 18.97
C LYS A 185 -17.31 24.05 19.65
N LYS A 186 -17.70 23.50 20.81
CA LYS A 186 -18.82 23.97 21.64
C LYS A 186 -18.42 25.15 22.49
#